data_632de55c1d802b9b8cd1e837c8230ad2
#
_entry.id   632de55c1d802b9b8cd1e837c8230ad2
#
_cell.length_a   1.000
_cell.length_b   1.000
_cell.length_c   1.000
_cell.angle_alpha   90.00
_cell.angle_beta   90.00
_cell.angle_gamma   90.00
#
_symmetry.space_group_name_H-M   'P 1'
#
loop_
_entity.id
_entity.type
_entity.pdbx_description
1 polymer ?
#
loop_
_entity_poly.entity_id
_entity_poly.type
_entity_poly.pdbx_seq_one_letter_code
_entity_poly.pdbx_strand_id
1 'polypeptide(L)'
;MDKFIADFPELFPDGIENGYRCKDIRYSKKSQISMRRITVGLVSYTVRPSFVMPYHTAFANEAENVLFLRKFNVPFWALAYVFGRDSMHWYRMEQSIGKNSIVGSTVKDPDLLPDHVAADEKHSKLQGERIYIPTVVGEQCILGVSVSENAGEEGLTEAYSKFRDEAKDIKPEYSPESVNTDGWKATMKAWGSLFPGILVICCFLHVFIKIRDRSRKKFTDCFEATADRLWKCYKATSKASFSQKVRRLYEWVRSKEAPNVILNPIKKLKENLQKYSKAYDLPGCHRTSNMVDRLMQKMDRHLFATFLLSRQPGSSRVEH
;
A
#
# COMPACT_ATOMS: atom_id res chain seq x y z
N MET A 1 -1.61 10.93 39.39
CA MET A 1 -0.51 10.45 38.56
C MET A 1 -0.27 9.00 38.77
N ASP A 2 -0.28 8.52 40.00
CA ASP A 2 -0.02 7.11 40.36
C ASP A 2 -0.96 6.12 39.66
N LYS A 3 -2.27 6.45 39.57
CA LYS A 3 -3.21 5.65 38.80
C LYS A 3 -2.83 5.57 37.31
N PHE A 4 -2.36 6.69 36.71
CA PHE A 4 -1.95 6.72 35.32
C PHE A 4 -0.67 5.92 35.06
N ILE A 5 0.26 5.91 36.03
CA ILE A 5 1.46 5.09 35.99
C ILE A 5 1.10 3.61 36.06
N ALA A 6 0.14 3.27 36.93
CA ALA A 6 -0.32 1.88 37.08
C ALA A 6 -1.07 1.38 35.82
N ASP A 7 -1.90 2.26 35.20
CA ASP A 7 -2.70 1.91 34.04
C ASP A 7 -1.86 1.86 32.73
N PHE A 8 -0.78 2.67 32.63
CA PHE A 8 0.02 2.86 31.41
C PHE A 8 1.52 3.00 31.72
N PRO A 9 2.15 1.97 32.31
CA PRO A 9 3.56 2.04 32.75
C PRO A 9 4.52 2.31 31.57
N GLU A 10 4.18 1.83 30.36
CA GLU A 10 4.96 1.98 29.12
C GLU A 10 5.12 3.44 28.66
N LEU A 11 4.29 4.36 29.16
CA LEU A 11 4.37 5.79 28.82
C LEU A 11 5.35 6.55 29.73
N PHE A 12 5.92 5.90 30.73
CA PHE A 12 6.79 6.49 31.72
C PHE A 12 8.21 5.92 31.64
N PRO A 13 9.22 6.65 32.16
CA PRO A 13 10.58 6.14 32.18
C PRO A 13 10.74 4.87 32.99
N ASP A 14 11.66 4.02 32.57
CA ASP A 14 12.06 2.84 33.37
C ASP A 14 12.45 3.22 34.81
N GLY A 15 12.01 2.42 35.75
CA GLY A 15 12.24 2.67 37.17
C GLY A 15 11.22 3.59 37.85
N ILE A 16 10.17 4.04 37.14
CA ILE A 16 9.09 4.86 37.72
C ILE A 16 8.35 4.11 38.83
N GLU A 17 8.29 2.80 38.76
CA GLU A 17 7.70 1.90 39.74
C GLU A 17 8.41 1.96 41.08
N ASN A 18 9.68 2.35 41.12
CA ASN A 18 10.47 2.54 42.34
C ASN A 18 10.19 3.89 43.01
N GLY A 19 9.29 4.68 42.44
CA GLY A 19 8.86 5.96 42.95
C GLY A 19 9.47 7.15 42.16
N TYR A 20 8.86 8.30 42.35
CA TYR A 20 9.29 9.55 41.73
C TYR A 20 9.13 10.73 42.67
N ARG A 21 9.84 11.82 42.44
CA ARG A 21 9.68 13.09 43.15
C ARG A 21 9.16 14.17 42.20
N CYS A 22 8.17 14.94 42.66
CA CYS A 22 7.75 16.14 41.95
C CYS A 22 8.86 17.19 42.10
N LYS A 23 9.34 17.71 40.97
CA LYS A 23 10.43 18.71 40.93
C LYS A 23 9.88 20.13 40.90
N ASP A 24 9.24 20.53 39.80
CA ASP A 24 8.66 21.86 39.61
C ASP A 24 7.56 21.81 38.53
N ILE A 25 6.95 23.00 38.31
CA ILE A 25 6.03 23.22 37.20
C ILE A 25 6.67 24.29 36.30
N ARG A 26 6.79 24.01 35.01
CA ARG A 26 7.28 24.96 34.02
C ARG A 26 6.20 25.35 33.03
N TYR A 27 6.06 26.62 32.79
CA TYR A 27 5.20 27.14 31.74
C TYR A 27 5.89 27.05 30.38
N SER A 28 5.26 26.37 29.44
CA SER A 28 5.73 26.32 28.06
C SER A 28 5.17 27.50 27.27
N LYS A 29 6.01 28.47 26.91
CA LYS A 29 5.62 29.61 26.06
C LYS A 29 5.12 29.14 24.68
N LYS A 30 5.63 28.01 24.17
CA LYS A 30 5.26 27.46 22.86
C LYS A 30 3.87 26.83 22.85
N SER A 31 3.53 26.07 23.86
CA SER A 31 2.25 25.35 23.98
C SER A 31 1.25 26.09 24.87
N GLN A 32 1.65 27.19 25.49
CA GLN A 32 0.85 28.01 26.42
C GLN A 32 0.21 27.20 27.55
N ILE A 33 0.90 26.15 28.03
CA ILE A 33 0.47 25.29 29.11
C ILE A 33 1.54 25.12 30.16
N SER A 34 1.11 24.84 31.38
CA SER A 34 2.00 24.47 32.48
C SER A 34 2.25 22.96 32.45
N MET A 35 3.51 22.56 32.47
CA MET A 35 3.94 21.15 32.48
C MET A 35 4.69 20.83 33.76
N ARG A 36 4.35 19.71 34.39
CA ARG A 36 5.03 19.22 35.58
C ARG A 36 6.32 18.49 35.21
N ARG A 37 7.39 18.73 35.97
CA ARG A 37 8.58 17.87 35.92
C ARG A 37 8.64 16.97 37.14
N ILE A 38 9.12 15.77 36.89
CA ILE A 38 9.38 14.75 37.91
C ILE A 38 10.84 14.33 37.82
N THR A 39 11.34 13.77 38.91
CA THR A 39 12.64 13.11 38.95
C THR A 39 12.43 11.65 39.27
N VAL A 40 12.99 10.77 38.43
CA VAL A 40 13.04 9.33 38.64
C VAL A 40 14.51 8.95 38.76
N GLY A 41 14.91 8.40 39.90
CA GLY A 41 16.32 8.25 40.24
C GLY A 41 17.05 9.62 40.26
N LEU A 42 18.03 9.79 39.36
CA LEU A 42 18.81 11.05 39.21
C LEU A 42 18.39 11.87 37.97
N VAL A 43 17.46 11.38 37.17
CA VAL A 43 17.09 11.97 35.88
C VAL A 43 15.77 12.76 36.01
N SER A 44 15.73 13.95 35.42
CA SER A 44 14.53 14.80 35.41
C SER A 44 13.77 14.64 34.09
N TYR A 45 12.49 14.34 34.20
CA TYR A 45 11.57 14.17 33.08
C TYR A 45 10.46 15.23 33.11
N THR A 46 9.99 15.62 31.95
CA THR A 46 8.82 16.50 31.81
C THR A 46 7.58 15.64 31.50
N VAL A 47 6.61 15.66 32.39
CA VAL A 47 5.32 15.01 32.17
C VAL A 47 4.53 15.86 31.19
N ARG A 48 4.29 15.30 30.02
CA ARG A 48 3.56 15.98 28.94
C ARG A 48 2.12 15.46 28.93
N PRO A 49 1.12 16.34 28.87
CA PRO A 49 -0.26 15.92 28.67
C PRO A 49 -0.44 15.22 27.32
N SER A 50 -1.33 14.20 27.26
CA SER A 50 -1.59 13.43 26.04
C SER A 50 -2.11 14.25 24.85
N PHE A 51 -2.74 15.40 25.13
CA PHE A 51 -3.22 16.30 24.09
C PHE A 51 -2.12 17.18 23.45
N VAL A 52 -0.86 17.08 23.89
CA VAL A 52 0.28 17.81 23.32
C VAL A 52 1.20 16.85 22.58
N MET A 53 1.43 17.13 21.30
CA MET A 53 2.30 16.30 20.48
C MET A 53 3.75 16.30 20.99
N PRO A 54 4.38 15.12 21.13
CA PRO A 54 5.79 15.02 21.49
C PRO A 54 6.66 15.68 20.42
N TYR A 55 7.64 16.48 20.89
CA TYR A 55 8.63 17.17 20.05
C TYR A 55 8.07 18.19 19.04
N HIS A 56 6.76 18.43 19.04
CA HIS A 56 6.08 19.41 18.20
C HIS A 56 5.43 20.51 19.03
N THR A 57 5.07 21.60 18.36
CA THR A 57 4.34 22.72 18.97
C THR A 57 2.84 22.68 18.68
N ALA A 58 2.32 21.53 18.26
CA ALA A 58 0.91 21.32 17.93
C ALA A 58 0.19 20.53 19.02
N PHE A 59 -1.12 20.72 19.12
CA PHE A 59 -1.98 19.86 19.91
C PHE A 59 -2.34 18.60 19.14
N ALA A 60 -2.64 17.52 19.86
CA ALA A 60 -2.92 16.22 19.25
C ALA A 60 -4.13 16.27 18.30
N ASN A 61 -5.21 16.95 18.70
CA ASN A 61 -6.40 17.14 17.87
C ASN A 61 -6.13 17.97 16.60
N GLU A 62 -5.28 18.98 16.69
CA GLU A 62 -4.85 19.79 15.54
C GLU A 62 -4.07 18.94 14.55
N ALA A 63 -3.11 18.14 15.06
CA ALA A 63 -2.34 17.20 14.27
C ALA A 63 -3.23 16.15 13.60
N GLU A 64 -4.19 15.59 14.33
CA GLU A 64 -5.15 14.60 13.82
C GLU A 64 -6.00 15.18 12.68
N ASN A 65 -6.55 16.38 12.85
CA ASN A 65 -7.33 17.07 11.81
C ASN A 65 -6.51 17.34 10.55
N VAL A 66 -5.26 17.79 10.72
CA VAL A 66 -4.35 18.01 9.59
C VAL A 66 -4.04 16.71 8.87
N LEU A 67 -3.70 15.65 9.58
CA LEU A 67 -3.43 14.34 8.99
C LEU A 67 -4.66 13.74 8.31
N PHE A 68 -5.85 13.95 8.88
CA PHE A 68 -7.10 13.56 8.24
C PHE A 68 -7.28 14.26 6.89
N LEU A 69 -7.10 15.58 6.83
CA LEU A 69 -7.21 16.34 5.58
C LEU A 69 -6.11 15.95 4.57
N ARG A 70 -4.92 15.58 5.03
CA ARG A 70 -3.87 15.06 4.16
C ARG A 70 -4.25 13.76 3.45
N LYS A 71 -5.10 12.94 4.02
CA LYS A 71 -5.67 11.75 3.33
C LYS A 71 -6.46 12.14 2.08
N PHE A 72 -6.99 13.36 2.03
CA PHE A 72 -7.70 13.91 0.88
C PHE A 72 -6.85 14.83 0.01
N ASN A 73 -5.52 14.80 0.21
CA ASN A 73 -4.52 15.60 -0.53
C ASN A 73 -4.70 17.13 -0.40
N VAL A 74 -5.24 17.60 0.70
CA VAL A 74 -5.28 19.04 0.97
C VAL A 74 -3.82 19.55 1.04
N PRO A 75 -3.43 20.51 0.21
CA PRO A 75 -2.04 20.96 0.15
C PRO A 75 -1.62 21.69 1.44
N PHE A 76 -0.33 21.66 1.77
CA PHE A 76 0.18 22.24 3.01
C PHE A 76 -0.07 23.74 3.15
N TRP A 77 -0.09 24.49 2.05
CA TRP A 77 -0.45 25.91 2.09
C TRP A 77 -1.91 26.12 2.53
N ALA A 78 -2.82 25.25 2.14
CA ALA A 78 -4.22 25.33 2.56
C ALA A 78 -4.38 24.92 4.03
N LEU A 79 -3.60 23.96 4.52
CA LEU A 79 -3.55 23.60 5.93
C LEU A 79 -2.99 24.76 6.76
N ALA A 80 -1.94 25.42 6.26
CA ALA A 80 -1.40 26.62 6.90
C ALA A 80 -2.42 27.75 6.97
N TYR A 81 -3.22 27.91 5.93
CA TYR A 81 -4.29 28.90 5.89
C TYR A 81 -5.39 28.63 6.92
N VAL A 82 -5.80 27.36 7.06
CA VAL A 82 -6.92 26.97 7.96
C VAL A 82 -6.48 26.88 9.42
N PHE A 83 -5.33 26.27 9.69
CA PHE A 83 -4.87 25.97 11.05
C PHE A 83 -3.78 26.94 11.55
N GLY A 84 -3.41 27.93 10.72
CA GLY A 84 -2.25 28.76 11.01
C GLY A 84 -0.94 28.00 10.85
N ARG A 85 0.12 28.58 11.37
CA ARG A 85 1.49 28.08 11.24
C ARG A 85 2.01 28.09 9.80
N ASP A 86 3.26 27.73 9.62
CA ASP A 86 3.91 27.64 8.32
C ASP A 86 3.61 26.29 7.64
N SER A 87 3.53 26.28 6.31
CA SER A 87 3.35 25.07 5.49
C SER A 87 4.43 24.02 5.76
N MET A 88 5.67 24.47 6.01
CA MET A 88 6.79 23.57 6.35
C MET A 88 6.65 22.94 7.73
N HIS A 89 5.93 23.58 8.66
CA HIS A 89 5.61 22.99 9.96
C HIS A 89 4.75 21.74 9.77
N TRP A 90 3.69 21.83 8.96
CA TRP A 90 2.78 20.72 8.67
C TRP A 90 3.47 19.61 7.85
N TYR A 91 4.31 19.99 6.90
CA TYR A 91 5.12 19.04 6.16
C TYR A 91 6.06 18.24 7.06
N ARG A 92 6.83 18.93 7.94
CA ARG A 92 7.74 18.26 8.88
C ARG A 92 7.00 17.37 9.88
N MET A 93 5.82 17.79 10.31
CA MET A 93 4.98 16.98 11.20
C MET A 93 4.51 15.71 10.49
N GLU A 94 3.97 15.79 9.27
CA GLU A 94 3.60 14.62 8.48
C GLU A 94 4.80 13.67 8.29
N GLN A 95 5.96 14.21 7.93
CA GLN A 95 7.18 13.40 7.75
C GLN A 95 7.65 12.74 9.05
N SER A 96 7.52 13.40 10.19
CA SER A 96 7.95 12.83 11.47
C SER A 96 7.02 11.73 11.97
N ILE A 97 5.72 11.85 11.72
CA ILE A 97 4.71 10.84 12.06
C ILE A 97 4.72 9.71 11.04
N GLY A 98 4.94 10.02 9.76
CA GLY A 98 5.01 9.06 8.67
C GLY A 98 6.31 8.23 8.63
N LYS A 99 7.33 8.61 9.41
CA LYS A 99 8.58 7.83 9.53
C LYS A 99 8.41 6.48 10.24
N ASN A 100 7.31 6.23 10.91
CA ASN A 100 6.93 4.89 11.35
C ASN A 100 6.30 4.13 10.18
N SER A 101 7.10 4.02 9.19
CA SER A 101 7.12 3.20 7.99
C SER A 101 5.83 2.50 7.58
N ILE A 102 5.41 2.82 6.38
CA ILE A 102 4.53 2.00 5.55
C ILE A 102 5.14 0.61 5.28
N VAL A 103 6.46 0.48 5.38
CA VAL A 103 7.21 -0.76 5.20
C VAL A 103 7.39 -1.42 6.57
N GLY A 104 6.86 -2.63 6.74
CA GLY A 104 7.13 -3.52 7.88
C GLY A 104 6.28 -3.35 9.12
N SER A 105 5.21 -2.56 9.11
CA SER A 105 4.43 -2.37 10.32
C SER A 105 2.91 -2.43 10.14
N THR A 106 2.43 -2.78 8.98
CA THR A 106 0.98 -2.78 8.70
C THR A 106 0.27 -3.91 9.45
N VAL A 107 0.95 -5.04 9.65
CA VAL A 107 0.44 -6.19 10.38
C VAL A 107 1.49 -6.59 11.41
N LYS A 108 1.15 -6.50 12.70
CA LYS A 108 2.01 -6.91 13.82
C LYS A 108 1.53 -8.18 14.50
N ASP A 109 0.27 -8.55 14.29
CA ASP A 109 -0.34 -9.75 14.81
C ASP A 109 -0.14 -10.89 13.80
N PRO A 110 0.49 -12.02 14.20
CA PRO A 110 0.69 -13.18 13.34
C PRO A 110 -0.61 -13.74 12.75
N ASP A 111 -1.71 -13.65 13.47
CA ASP A 111 -3.01 -14.18 13.05
C ASP A 111 -3.71 -13.32 12.01
N LEU A 112 -3.22 -12.09 11.77
CA LEU A 112 -3.70 -11.18 10.74
C LEU A 112 -2.92 -11.30 9.42
N LEU A 113 -1.88 -12.15 9.34
CA LEU A 113 -1.19 -12.43 8.09
C LEU A 113 -2.09 -13.28 7.18
N PRO A 114 -2.47 -12.79 5.97
CA PRO A 114 -3.44 -13.47 5.14
C PRO A 114 -2.81 -14.66 4.39
N ASP A 115 -3.60 -15.71 4.20
CA ASP A 115 -3.20 -16.87 3.39
C ASP A 115 -3.16 -16.55 1.89
N HIS A 116 -3.91 -15.53 1.46
CA HIS A 116 -3.99 -15.11 0.07
C HIS A 116 -3.61 -13.64 -0.08
N VAL A 117 -2.60 -13.38 -0.90
CA VAL A 117 -2.12 -12.02 -1.18
C VAL A 117 -2.29 -11.64 -2.64
N ALA A 118 -2.24 -10.36 -2.93
CA ALA A 118 -2.14 -9.85 -4.28
C ALA A 118 -0.90 -8.97 -4.40
N ALA A 119 -0.22 -9.06 -5.54
CA ALA A 119 1.01 -8.31 -5.80
C ALA A 119 1.00 -7.72 -7.21
N ASP A 120 1.52 -6.52 -7.34
CA ASP A 120 1.68 -5.83 -8.61
C ASP A 120 2.82 -4.80 -8.51
N GLU A 121 3.36 -4.39 -9.65
CA GLU A 121 4.43 -3.41 -9.75
C GLU A 121 3.93 -2.12 -10.40
N LYS A 122 4.03 -1.04 -9.65
CA LYS A 122 3.80 0.26 -10.21
C LYS A 122 5.05 0.79 -10.91
N HIS A 123 4.88 1.20 -12.15
CA HIS A 123 5.93 1.88 -12.90
C HIS A 123 5.94 3.38 -12.53
N SER A 124 7.09 3.90 -12.14
CA SER A 124 7.28 5.30 -11.77
C SER A 124 8.63 5.84 -12.28
N LYS A 125 8.94 7.07 -11.94
CA LYS A 125 10.24 7.68 -12.20
C LYS A 125 10.74 8.38 -10.94
N LEU A 126 12.01 8.17 -10.63
CA LEU A 126 12.73 8.89 -9.58
C LEU A 126 13.91 9.62 -10.22
N GLN A 127 13.97 10.95 -10.08
CA GLN A 127 15.02 11.78 -10.67
C GLN A 127 15.22 11.58 -12.20
N GLY A 128 14.13 11.20 -12.90
CA GLY A 128 14.17 10.93 -14.34
C GLY A 128 14.39 9.45 -14.70
N GLU A 129 14.97 8.67 -13.80
CA GLU A 129 15.20 7.23 -13.98
C GLU A 129 13.92 6.43 -13.73
N ARG A 130 13.78 5.35 -14.50
CA ARG A 130 12.62 4.44 -14.35
C ARG A 130 12.81 3.57 -13.11
N ILE A 131 11.81 3.57 -12.25
CA ILE A 131 11.72 2.70 -11.08
C ILE A 131 10.43 1.88 -11.11
N TYR A 132 10.46 0.80 -10.36
CA TYR A 132 9.32 -0.08 -10.11
C TYR A 132 9.03 -0.06 -8.61
N ILE A 133 7.76 -0.10 -8.27
CA ILE A 133 7.32 -0.10 -6.87
C ILE A 133 6.50 -1.39 -6.64
N PRO A 134 7.20 -2.52 -6.37
CA PRO A 134 6.53 -3.76 -6.00
C PRO A 134 5.72 -3.57 -4.72
N THR A 135 4.45 -3.90 -4.79
CA THR A 135 3.49 -3.73 -3.71
C THR A 135 2.78 -5.03 -3.43
N VAL A 136 2.74 -5.42 -2.16
CA VAL A 136 2.02 -6.60 -1.67
C VAL A 136 0.83 -6.13 -0.84
N VAL A 137 -0.32 -6.72 -1.10
CA VAL A 137 -1.59 -6.34 -0.49
C VAL A 137 -2.33 -7.57 -0.01
N GLY A 138 -2.95 -7.47 1.17
CA GLY A 138 -3.88 -8.45 1.70
C GLY A 138 -4.95 -7.76 2.54
N GLU A 139 -6.18 -8.28 2.51
CA GLU A 139 -7.32 -7.82 3.32
C GLU A 139 -7.52 -6.28 3.33
N GLN A 140 -7.37 -5.66 2.16
CA GLN A 140 -7.53 -4.21 1.93
C GLN A 140 -6.45 -3.32 2.57
N CYS A 141 -5.34 -3.88 3.00
CA CYS A 141 -4.18 -3.12 3.46
C CYS A 141 -2.92 -3.42 2.63
N ILE A 142 -1.98 -2.49 2.64
CA ILE A 142 -0.64 -2.71 2.08
C ILE A 142 0.18 -3.46 3.12
N LEU A 143 0.67 -4.64 2.74
CA LEU A 143 1.50 -5.49 3.59
C LEU A 143 2.99 -5.21 3.39
N GLY A 144 3.39 -4.86 2.16
CA GLY A 144 4.77 -4.53 1.85
C GLY A 144 4.86 -3.65 0.63
N VAL A 145 5.79 -2.70 0.65
CA VAL A 145 6.14 -1.82 -0.47
C VAL A 145 7.66 -1.67 -0.51
N SER A 146 8.22 -1.75 -1.67
CA SER A 146 9.64 -1.44 -1.86
C SER A 146 9.87 -0.76 -3.21
N VAL A 147 11.09 -0.30 -3.44
CA VAL A 147 11.50 0.30 -4.71
C VAL A 147 12.53 -0.61 -5.35
N SER A 148 12.38 -0.85 -6.64
CA SER A 148 13.36 -1.56 -7.48
C SER A 148 13.70 -0.72 -8.70
N GLU A 149 14.96 -0.61 -9.01
CA GLU A 149 15.44 0.03 -10.24
C GLU A 149 15.41 -0.95 -11.43
N ASN A 150 15.30 -2.26 -11.14
CA ASN A 150 15.30 -3.31 -12.12
C ASN A 150 13.98 -4.07 -12.14
N ALA A 151 13.45 -4.27 -13.36
CA ALA A 151 12.23 -5.05 -13.61
C ALA A 151 12.49 -6.55 -13.79
N GLY A 152 13.74 -6.98 -13.71
CA GLY A 152 14.15 -8.38 -13.84
C GLY A 152 13.76 -9.22 -12.62
N GLU A 153 13.92 -10.53 -12.76
CA GLU A 153 13.63 -11.50 -11.70
C GLU A 153 14.39 -11.20 -10.41
N GLU A 154 15.70 -10.90 -10.51
CA GLU A 154 16.56 -10.59 -9.36
C GLU A 154 16.11 -9.34 -8.61
N GLY A 155 15.92 -8.23 -9.32
CA GLY A 155 15.48 -6.98 -8.68
C GLY A 155 14.12 -7.08 -8.04
N LEU A 156 13.16 -7.79 -8.66
CA LEU A 156 11.85 -8.04 -8.07
C LEU A 156 11.91 -9.02 -6.89
N THR A 157 12.78 -10.02 -6.95
CA THR A 157 12.99 -10.94 -5.83
C THR A 157 13.55 -10.20 -4.62
N GLU A 158 14.55 -9.36 -4.82
CA GLU A 158 15.09 -8.51 -3.76
C GLU A 158 14.03 -7.57 -3.18
N ALA A 159 13.25 -6.93 -4.04
CA ALA A 159 12.21 -6.01 -3.62
C ALA A 159 11.08 -6.69 -2.82
N TYR A 160 10.60 -7.85 -3.26
CA TYR A 160 9.58 -8.62 -2.55
C TYR A 160 10.13 -9.36 -1.33
N SER A 161 11.46 -9.60 -1.25
CA SER A 161 12.05 -10.25 -0.07
C SER A 161 11.82 -9.44 1.21
N LYS A 162 11.73 -8.12 1.12
CA LYS A 162 11.42 -7.24 2.26
C LYS A 162 10.10 -7.62 2.92
N PHE A 163 9.06 -7.85 2.12
CA PHE A 163 7.78 -8.34 2.65
C PHE A 163 7.93 -9.73 3.29
N ARG A 164 8.63 -10.67 2.61
CA ARG A 164 8.87 -12.01 3.15
C ARG A 164 9.57 -11.95 4.50
N ASP A 165 10.63 -11.16 4.59
CA ASP A 165 11.47 -11.10 5.77
C ASP A 165 10.69 -10.50 6.95
N GLU A 166 9.97 -9.40 6.74
CA GLU A 166 9.09 -8.78 7.73
C GLU A 166 7.94 -9.71 8.17
N ALA A 167 7.33 -10.43 7.24
CA ALA A 167 6.28 -11.38 7.57
C ALA A 167 6.82 -12.57 8.38
N LYS A 168 8.05 -13.02 8.07
CA LYS A 168 8.72 -14.10 8.82
C LYS A 168 9.26 -13.64 10.17
N ASP A 169 9.60 -12.38 10.35
CA ASP A 169 9.92 -11.81 11.66
C ASP A 169 8.73 -11.88 12.63
N ILE A 170 7.51 -11.77 12.08
CA ILE A 170 6.27 -11.88 12.85
C ILE A 170 5.87 -13.36 13.04
N LYS A 171 5.95 -14.16 11.96
CA LYS A 171 5.59 -15.57 11.93
C LYS A 171 6.62 -16.36 11.10
N PRO A 172 7.61 -17.00 11.76
CA PRO A 172 8.76 -17.64 11.08
C PRO A 172 8.39 -18.64 9.98
N GLU A 173 7.30 -19.39 10.16
CA GLU A 173 6.79 -20.37 9.21
C GLU A 173 5.84 -19.78 8.16
N TYR A 174 5.63 -18.47 8.14
CA TYR A 174 4.68 -17.85 7.22
C TYR A 174 5.03 -18.12 5.75
N SER A 175 4.05 -18.66 5.06
CA SER A 175 4.05 -18.85 3.63
C SER A 175 2.62 -18.69 3.14
N PRO A 176 2.31 -17.66 2.35
CA PRO A 176 0.96 -17.53 1.80
C PRO A 176 0.64 -18.68 0.84
N GLU A 177 -0.60 -19.14 0.84
CA GLU A 177 -1.07 -20.22 -0.05
C GLU A 177 -1.09 -19.75 -1.51
N SER A 178 -1.47 -18.50 -1.75
CA SER A 178 -1.54 -17.97 -3.10
C SER A 178 -1.16 -16.50 -3.22
N VAL A 179 -0.67 -16.14 -4.40
CA VAL A 179 -0.48 -14.74 -4.82
C VAL A 179 -1.18 -14.50 -6.15
N ASN A 180 -1.96 -13.40 -6.22
CA ASN A 180 -2.54 -12.91 -7.47
C ASN A 180 -1.64 -11.83 -8.09
N THR A 181 -1.23 -12.02 -9.35
CA THR A 181 -0.37 -11.09 -10.09
C THR A 181 -0.92 -10.79 -11.49
N ASP A 182 -0.37 -9.80 -12.17
CA ASP A 182 -0.71 -9.49 -13.58
C ASP A 182 -0.27 -10.59 -14.57
N GLY A 183 0.53 -11.56 -14.11
CA GLY A 183 1.09 -12.66 -14.89
C GLY A 183 2.43 -12.29 -15.55
N TRP A 184 3.11 -11.25 -15.10
CA TRP A 184 4.47 -10.95 -15.55
C TRP A 184 5.43 -12.07 -15.11
N LYS A 185 6.26 -12.55 -16.05
CA LYS A 185 7.10 -13.72 -15.80
C LYS A 185 8.12 -13.49 -14.67
N ALA A 186 8.69 -12.29 -14.59
CA ALA A 186 9.67 -11.94 -13.55
C ALA A 186 9.02 -11.98 -12.16
N THR A 187 7.82 -11.39 -12.01
CA THR A 187 7.04 -11.42 -10.77
C THR A 187 6.70 -12.85 -10.36
N MET A 188 6.19 -13.65 -11.30
CA MET A 188 5.82 -15.05 -11.00
C MET A 188 7.02 -15.87 -10.53
N LYS A 189 8.21 -15.65 -11.12
CA LYS A 189 9.44 -16.33 -10.72
C LYS A 189 9.95 -15.84 -9.36
N ALA A 190 9.94 -14.52 -9.14
CA ALA A 190 10.31 -13.93 -7.86
C ALA A 190 9.48 -14.52 -6.70
N TRP A 191 8.16 -14.58 -6.87
CA TRP A 191 7.27 -15.18 -5.86
C TRP A 191 7.51 -16.68 -5.67
N GLY A 192 7.71 -17.44 -6.74
CA GLY A 192 8.04 -18.88 -6.66
C GLY A 192 9.38 -19.14 -5.96
N SER A 193 10.36 -18.24 -6.11
CA SER A 193 11.66 -18.31 -5.44
C SER A 193 11.56 -17.97 -3.96
N LEU A 194 10.78 -16.92 -3.61
CA LEU A 194 10.63 -16.45 -2.24
C LEU A 194 9.77 -17.36 -1.36
N PHE A 195 8.74 -17.97 -1.96
CA PHE A 195 7.80 -18.88 -1.30
C PHE A 195 7.64 -20.16 -2.14
N PRO A 196 8.55 -21.13 -1.96
CA PRO A 196 8.46 -22.41 -2.68
C PRO A 196 7.12 -23.10 -2.44
N GLY A 197 6.45 -23.50 -3.51
CA GLY A 197 5.13 -24.13 -3.44
C GLY A 197 3.94 -23.18 -3.50
N ILE A 198 4.15 -21.85 -3.46
CA ILE A 198 3.06 -20.89 -3.58
C ILE A 198 2.28 -21.04 -4.88
N LEU A 199 0.97 -20.91 -4.80
CA LEU A 199 0.12 -20.92 -5.98
C LEU A 199 0.02 -19.54 -6.61
N VAL A 200 0.68 -19.36 -7.76
CA VAL A 200 0.60 -18.09 -8.51
C VAL A 200 -0.65 -18.08 -9.39
N ILE A 201 -1.53 -17.11 -9.15
CA ILE A 201 -2.78 -16.88 -9.88
C ILE A 201 -2.63 -15.65 -10.77
N CYS A 202 -3.00 -15.78 -12.04
CA CYS A 202 -3.02 -14.62 -12.94
C CYS A 202 -4.28 -13.79 -12.75
N CYS A 203 -4.13 -12.48 -12.74
CA CYS A 203 -5.22 -11.53 -12.63
C CYS A 203 -6.13 -11.55 -13.86
N PHE A 204 -7.40 -11.88 -13.65
CA PHE A 204 -8.40 -11.89 -14.72
C PHE A 204 -8.70 -10.47 -15.24
N LEU A 205 -8.65 -9.47 -14.36
CA LEU A 205 -8.92 -8.07 -14.73
C LEU A 205 -7.94 -7.55 -15.80
N HIS A 206 -6.68 -7.95 -15.74
CA HIS A 206 -5.68 -7.56 -16.74
C HIS A 206 -5.99 -8.07 -18.15
N VAL A 207 -6.66 -9.23 -18.28
CA VAL A 207 -7.15 -9.70 -19.59
C VAL A 207 -8.22 -8.76 -20.12
N PHE A 208 -9.17 -8.35 -19.28
CA PHE A 208 -10.22 -7.40 -19.65
C PHE A 208 -9.64 -6.02 -20.03
N ILE A 209 -8.73 -5.48 -19.21
CA ILE A 209 -8.09 -4.19 -19.46
C ILE A 209 -7.35 -4.19 -20.81
N LYS A 210 -6.56 -5.22 -21.09
CA LYS A 210 -5.83 -5.37 -22.34
C LYS A 210 -6.76 -5.38 -23.57
N ILE A 211 -7.93 -6.00 -23.46
CA ILE A 211 -8.94 -5.98 -24.53
C ILE A 211 -9.58 -4.60 -24.62
N ARG A 212 -10.05 -4.05 -23.51
CA ARG A 212 -10.71 -2.73 -23.44
C ARG A 212 -9.87 -1.62 -24.08
N ASP A 213 -8.62 -1.49 -23.67
CA ASP A 213 -7.76 -0.38 -24.08
C ASP A 213 -7.42 -0.41 -25.57
N ARG A 214 -7.41 -1.61 -26.16
CA ARG A 214 -7.07 -1.79 -27.57
C ARG A 214 -8.27 -1.88 -28.52
N SER A 215 -9.47 -2.16 -28.01
CA SER A 215 -10.64 -2.41 -28.86
C SER A 215 -11.82 -1.49 -28.63
N ARG A 216 -12.01 -0.92 -27.43
CA ARG A 216 -13.22 -0.17 -27.06
C ARG A 216 -13.57 0.95 -28.04
N LYS A 217 -12.59 1.69 -28.54
CA LYS A 217 -12.82 2.83 -29.46
C LYS A 217 -12.98 2.42 -30.93
N LYS A 218 -12.30 1.35 -31.35
CA LYS A 218 -12.25 0.96 -32.78
C LYS A 218 -13.23 -0.15 -33.15
N PHE A 219 -13.62 -0.97 -32.19
CA PHE A 219 -14.42 -2.18 -32.37
C PHE A 219 -15.49 -2.29 -31.27
N THR A 220 -16.26 -1.21 -31.06
CA THR A 220 -17.19 -1.02 -29.94
C THR A 220 -18.12 -2.20 -29.77
N ASP A 221 -18.89 -2.59 -30.80
CA ASP A 221 -19.88 -3.66 -30.74
C ASP A 221 -19.25 -5.02 -30.41
N CYS A 222 -18.12 -5.30 -31.05
CA CYS A 222 -17.37 -6.54 -30.81
C CYS A 222 -16.79 -6.57 -29.39
N PHE A 223 -16.30 -5.41 -28.91
CA PHE A 223 -15.80 -5.26 -27.56
C PHE A 223 -16.90 -5.48 -26.52
N GLU A 224 -18.05 -4.84 -26.64
CA GLU A 224 -19.16 -4.96 -25.68
C GLU A 224 -19.68 -6.40 -25.59
N ALA A 225 -19.92 -7.03 -26.74
CA ALA A 225 -20.34 -8.42 -26.76
C ALA A 225 -19.28 -9.39 -26.19
N THR A 226 -17.99 -9.08 -26.34
CA THR A 226 -16.89 -9.82 -25.74
C THR A 226 -16.79 -9.58 -24.24
N ALA A 227 -16.92 -8.33 -23.81
CA ALA A 227 -16.87 -7.95 -22.41
C ALA A 227 -17.93 -8.66 -21.57
N ASP A 228 -19.19 -8.71 -22.06
CA ASP A 228 -20.28 -9.42 -21.39
C ASP A 228 -19.98 -10.90 -21.19
N ARG A 229 -19.44 -11.56 -22.23
CA ARG A 229 -19.07 -12.98 -22.15
C ARG A 229 -17.88 -13.23 -21.24
N LEU A 230 -16.91 -12.29 -21.24
CA LEU A 230 -15.75 -12.37 -20.36
C LEU A 230 -16.17 -12.28 -18.88
N TRP A 231 -17.09 -11.34 -18.55
CA TRP A 231 -17.63 -11.23 -17.19
C TRP A 231 -18.49 -12.43 -16.79
N LYS A 232 -19.19 -13.07 -17.75
CA LYS A 232 -19.86 -14.38 -17.51
C LYS A 232 -18.86 -15.50 -17.19
N CYS A 233 -17.65 -15.47 -17.78
CA CYS A 233 -16.57 -16.37 -17.37
C CYS A 233 -16.13 -16.10 -15.94
N TYR A 234 -15.85 -14.85 -15.59
CA TYR A 234 -15.42 -14.44 -14.25
C TYR A 234 -16.44 -14.81 -13.15
N LYS A 235 -17.73 -14.68 -13.45
CA LYS A 235 -18.83 -15.06 -12.54
C LYS A 235 -19.10 -16.57 -12.44
N ALA A 236 -18.23 -17.41 -13.01
CA ALA A 236 -18.37 -18.87 -12.82
C ALA A 236 -18.19 -19.22 -11.34
N THR A 237 -18.89 -20.28 -10.91
CA THR A 237 -18.88 -20.75 -9.53
C THR A 237 -17.94 -21.92 -9.28
N SER A 238 -17.38 -22.50 -10.36
CA SER A 238 -16.45 -23.59 -10.27
C SER A 238 -15.40 -23.53 -11.37
N LYS A 239 -14.27 -24.19 -11.14
CA LYS A 239 -13.17 -24.36 -12.11
C LYS A 239 -13.63 -24.97 -13.43
N ALA A 240 -14.49 -26.00 -13.37
CA ALA A 240 -15.04 -26.65 -14.56
C ALA A 240 -15.91 -25.66 -15.36
N SER A 241 -16.82 -24.96 -14.70
CA SER A 241 -17.68 -23.94 -15.32
C SER A 241 -16.86 -22.78 -15.92
N PHE A 242 -15.86 -22.28 -15.20
CA PHE A 242 -14.94 -21.27 -15.72
C PHE A 242 -14.23 -21.75 -16.99
N SER A 243 -13.64 -22.92 -16.92
CA SER A 243 -12.88 -23.53 -18.03
C SER A 243 -13.74 -23.72 -19.27
N GLN A 244 -14.97 -24.22 -19.09
CA GLN A 244 -15.93 -24.39 -20.19
C GLN A 244 -16.34 -23.07 -20.81
N LYS A 245 -16.64 -22.04 -19.97
CA LYS A 245 -17.04 -20.72 -20.46
C LYS A 245 -15.91 -20.03 -21.23
N VAL A 246 -14.65 -20.16 -20.79
CA VAL A 246 -13.50 -19.59 -21.50
C VAL A 246 -13.30 -20.28 -22.86
N ARG A 247 -13.45 -21.62 -22.94
CA ARG A 247 -13.38 -22.34 -24.23
C ARG A 247 -14.48 -21.87 -25.18
N ARG A 248 -15.73 -21.78 -24.73
CA ARG A 248 -16.85 -21.27 -25.52
C ARG A 248 -16.66 -19.81 -25.95
N LEU A 249 -16.09 -18.97 -25.08
CA LEU A 249 -15.75 -17.60 -25.42
C LEU A 249 -14.71 -17.56 -26.56
N TYR A 250 -13.66 -18.36 -26.47
CA TYR A 250 -12.64 -18.45 -27.52
C TYR A 250 -13.24 -18.93 -28.85
N GLU A 251 -14.06 -19.96 -28.85
CA GLU A 251 -14.75 -20.45 -30.04
C GLU A 251 -15.65 -19.38 -30.65
N TRP A 252 -16.39 -18.65 -29.83
CA TRP A 252 -17.26 -17.58 -30.27
C TRP A 252 -16.50 -16.42 -30.89
N VAL A 253 -15.42 -15.90 -30.27
CA VAL A 253 -14.63 -14.82 -30.87
C VAL A 253 -13.97 -15.24 -32.18
N ARG A 254 -13.59 -16.51 -32.29
CA ARG A 254 -13.04 -17.06 -33.51
C ARG A 254 -14.09 -17.17 -34.62
N SER A 255 -15.31 -17.65 -34.31
CA SER A 255 -16.40 -17.74 -35.28
C SER A 255 -16.93 -16.40 -35.76
N LYS A 256 -16.72 -15.34 -34.98
CA LYS A 256 -17.06 -13.95 -35.34
C LYS A 256 -15.93 -13.21 -36.05
N GLU A 257 -14.83 -13.90 -36.36
CA GLU A 257 -13.63 -13.31 -36.96
C GLU A 257 -13.17 -12.05 -36.23
N ALA A 258 -13.27 -12.07 -34.89
CA ALA A 258 -12.95 -10.93 -34.05
C ALA A 258 -11.52 -10.42 -34.30
N PRO A 259 -11.29 -9.12 -34.25
CA PRO A 259 -9.98 -8.52 -34.46
C PRO A 259 -8.91 -9.14 -33.54
N ASN A 260 -7.68 -9.24 -34.03
CA ASN A 260 -6.56 -9.85 -33.31
C ASN A 260 -6.32 -9.22 -31.92
N VAL A 261 -6.65 -7.96 -31.75
CA VAL A 261 -6.56 -7.23 -30.46
C VAL A 261 -7.51 -7.81 -29.40
N ILE A 262 -8.58 -8.48 -29.82
CA ILE A 262 -9.53 -9.21 -28.95
C ILE A 262 -9.19 -10.70 -28.93
N LEU A 263 -8.96 -11.30 -30.08
CA LEU A 263 -8.72 -12.74 -30.21
C LEU A 263 -7.47 -13.20 -29.44
N ASN A 264 -6.34 -12.47 -29.59
CA ASN A 264 -5.08 -12.88 -29.00
C ASN A 264 -5.08 -12.93 -27.45
N PRO A 265 -5.63 -11.92 -26.71
CA PRO A 265 -5.75 -12.01 -25.26
C PRO A 265 -6.63 -13.20 -24.81
N ILE A 266 -7.73 -13.48 -25.50
CA ILE A 266 -8.63 -14.60 -25.18
C ILE A 266 -7.96 -15.95 -25.49
N LYS A 267 -7.20 -16.02 -26.58
CA LYS A 267 -6.38 -17.19 -26.91
C LYS A 267 -5.38 -17.47 -25.78
N LYS A 268 -4.64 -16.45 -25.33
CA LYS A 268 -3.70 -16.54 -24.22
C LYS A 268 -4.38 -16.94 -22.91
N LEU A 269 -5.58 -16.42 -22.62
CA LEU A 269 -6.37 -16.81 -21.46
C LEU A 269 -6.69 -18.32 -21.51
N LYS A 270 -7.11 -18.83 -22.68
CA LYS A 270 -7.40 -20.26 -22.89
C LYS A 270 -6.15 -21.12 -22.74
N GLU A 271 -5.02 -20.71 -23.32
CA GLU A 271 -3.74 -21.44 -23.25
C GLU A 271 -3.20 -21.51 -21.81
N ASN A 272 -3.39 -20.45 -21.02
CA ASN A 272 -2.95 -20.38 -19.63
C ASN A 272 -4.08 -20.64 -18.62
N LEU A 273 -5.12 -21.33 -19.02
CA LEU A 273 -6.35 -21.52 -18.28
C LEU A 273 -6.13 -21.98 -16.83
N GLN A 274 -5.16 -22.84 -16.58
CA GLN A 274 -4.87 -23.35 -15.25
C GLN A 274 -4.41 -22.24 -14.28
N LYS A 275 -3.67 -21.23 -14.77
CA LYS A 275 -3.19 -20.11 -13.94
C LYS A 275 -4.32 -19.20 -13.45
N TYR A 276 -5.49 -19.26 -14.07
CA TYR A 276 -6.68 -18.52 -13.66
C TYR A 276 -7.67 -19.40 -12.91
N SER A 277 -7.83 -20.65 -13.35
CA SER A 277 -8.89 -21.54 -12.85
C SER A 277 -8.62 -22.11 -11.47
N LYS A 278 -7.35 -22.22 -11.06
CA LYS A 278 -6.97 -22.70 -9.73
C LYS A 278 -7.54 -21.88 -8.58
N ALA A 279 -7.76 -20.57 -8.82
CA ALA A 279 -8.41 -19.69 -7.85
C ALA A 279 -9.85 -20.09 -7.48
N TYR A 280 -10.50 -20.93 -8.27
CA TYR A 280 -11.84 -21.44 -7.98
C TYR A 280 -11.84 -22.67 -7.06
N ASP A 281 -10.67 -23.27 -6.85
CA ASP A 281 -10.48 -24.39 -5.93
C ASP A 281 -10.12 -23.93 -4.51
N LEU A 282 -9.75 -22.63 -4.34
CA LEU A 282 -9.29 -22.05 -3.08
C LEU A 282 -10.29 -21.01 -2.55
N PRO A 283 -10.98 -21.29 -1.44
CA PRO A 283 -11.83 -20.30 -0.80
C PRO A 283 -11.04 -19.05 -0.38
N GLY A 284 -11.57 -17.86 -0.63
CA GLY A 284 -10.88 -16.60 -0.28
C GLY A 284 -9.81 -16.15 -1.27
N CYS A 285 -9.37 -16.99 -2.19
CA CYS A 285 -8.31 -16.65 -3.14
C CYS A 285 -8.70 -15.48 -4.07
N HIS A 286 -7.78 -14.54 -4.24
CA HIS A 286 -7.97 -13.40 -5.13
C HIS A 286 -7.92 -13.82 -6.60
N ARG A 287 -8.94 -13.45 -7.37
CA ARG A 287 -9.03 -13.68 -8.82
C ARG A 287 -8.67 -12.44 -9.64
N THR A 288 -8.55 -11.30 -8.97
CA THR A 288 -8.16 -10.02 -9.58
C THR A 288 -7.25 -9.24 -8.63
N SER A 289 -6.38 -8.41 -9.19
CA SER A 289 -5.52 -7.48 -8.44
C SER A 289 -6.18 -6.11 -8.18
N ASN A 290 -7.48 -5.98 -8.38
CA ASN A 290 -8.19 -4.70 -8.23
C ASN A 290 -7.96 -4.03 -6.86
N MET A 291 -7.71 -4.83 -5.83
CA MET A 291 -7.37 -4.34 -4.50
C MET A 291 -6.00 -3.63 -4.50
N VAL A 292 -5.01 -4.19 -5.18
CA VAL A 292 -3.69 -3.57 -5.34
C VAL A 292 -3.82 -2.25 -6.08
N ASP A 293 -4.54 -2.23 -7.21
CA ASP A 293 -4.76 -1.00 -8.01
C ASP A 293 -5.38 0.12 -7.17
N ARG A 294 -6.39 -0.20 -6.35
CA ARG A 294 -7.05 0.78 -5.47
C ARG A 294 -6.10 1.35 -4.41
N LEU A 295 -5.26 0.52 -3.82
CA LEU A 295 -4.31 0.94 -2.80
C LEU A 295 -3.13 1.68 -3.43
N MET A 296 -2.66 1.25 -4.60
CA MET A 296 -1.67 2.00 -5.38
C MET A 296 -2.18 3.40 -5.77
N GLN A 297 -3.45 3.55 -6.14
CA GLN A 297 -4.04 4.87 -6.39
C GLN A 297 -4.02 5.77 -5.15
N LYS A 298 -4.25 5.21 -3.95
CA LYS A 298 -4.11 5.97 -2.70
C LYS A 298 -2.66 6.37 -2.48
N MET A 299 -1.72 5.46 -2.69
CA MET A 299 -0.29 5.73 -2.60
C MET A 299 0.15 6.81 -3.59
N ASP A 300 -0.37 6.80 -4.84
CA ASP A 300 -0.11 7.84 -5.84
C ASP A 300 -0.44 9.23 -5.36
N ARG A 301 -1.58 9.38 -4.74
CA ARG A 301 -2.02 10.68 -4.22
C ARG A 301 -1.00 11.24 -3.23
N HIS A 302 -0.38 10.41 -2.41
CA HIS A 302 0.66 10.82 -1.48
C HIS A 302 2.00 11.09 -2.18
N LEU A 303 2.44 10.21 -3.06
CA LEU A 303 3.69 10.36 -3.80
C LEU A 303 3.69 11.58 -4.71
N PHE A 304 2.61 11.81 -5.48
CA PHE A 304 2.51 12.98 -6.37
C PHE A 304 2.34 14.29 -5.62
N ALA A 305 1.62 14.33 -4.51
CA ALA A 305 1.51 15.53 -3.69
C ALA A 305 2.88 15.95 -3.13
N THR A 306 3.71 15.00 -2.76
CA THR A 306 5.08 15.25 -2.28
C THR A 306 6.01 15.68 -3.44
N PHE A 307 5.83 15.10 -4.62
CA PHE A 307 6.65 15.39 -5.81
C PHE A 307 6.40 16.79 -6.40
N LEU A 308 5.16 17.28 -6.35
CA LEU A 308 4.81 18.63 -6.81
C LEU A 308 5.41 19.72 -5.89
N LEU A 309 5.62 19.40 -4.62
CA LEU A 309 6.29 20.31 -3.68
C LEU A 309 7.80 20.38 -3.87
N SER A 310 8.44 19.32 -4.39
CA SER A 310 9.87 19.36 -4.73
C SER A 310 10.17 20.05 -6.05
N ARG A 311 9.16 20.35 -6.87
CA ARG A 311 9.21 21.15 -8.09
C ARG A 311 8.61 22.53 -7.88
N GLN A 312 8.98 23.25 -6.85
CA GLN A 312 8.89 24.71 -6.93
C GLN A 312 9.94 25.17 -7.95
N PRO A 313 9.54 25.91 -9.01
CA PRO A 313 10.51 26.49 -9.93
C PRO A 313 11.42 27.36 -9.08
N GLY A 314 12.71 27.08 -9.15
CA GLY A 314 13.72 27.91 -8.52
C GLY A 314 13.40 29.36 -8.86
N SER A 315 13.35 30.22 -7.85
CA SER A 315 13.32 31.64 -7.99
C SER A 315 14.39 32.01 -9.02
N SER A 316 13.97 32.44 -10.19
CA SER A 316 14.84 33.14 -11.11
C SER A 316 15.44 34.30 -10.33
N ARG A 317 16.72 34.19 -10.00
CA ARG A 317 17.51 35.38 -9.61
C ARG A 317 17.37 36.34 -10.78
N VAL A 318 16.63 37.40 -10.53
CA VAL A 318 16.75 38.63 -11.31
C VAL A 318 18.06 39.24 -10.85
N GLU A 319 19.11 39.11 -11.66
CA GLU A 319 20.29 39.92 -11.56
C GLU A 319 19.92 41.33 -12.03
N HIS A 320 20.06 42.29 -11.13
CA HIS A 320 20.18 43.70 -11.46
C HIS A 320 21.62 44.15 -11.21
#